data_38ff5edb01935ccbfe5ae9f638094960
#
_entry.id   38ff5edb01935ccbfe5ae9f638094960
#
_cell.length_a   1.000
_cell.length_b   1.000
_cell.length_c   1.000
_cell.angle_alpha   90.00
_cell.angle_beta   90.00
_cell.angle_gamma   90.00
#
_symmetry.space_group_name_H-M   'P 1'
#
loop_
_entity.id
_entity.type
_entity.pdbx_description
1 polymer ?
#
loop_
_entity_poly.entity_id
_entity_poly.type
_entity_poly.pdbx_seq_one_letter_code
_entity_poly.pdbx_strand_id
1 'polypeptide(L)'
;MQRPRFQDGRVLRTSDFVDEQAYHLTGHRRHNTTGHRWGVAAGLRVVLVNGDLVVEPGLAIDGYGRDVVLDSAHGLDLRGFDVRGVESVDVWVGYDRRSVPAPGDGVDLFADAAVVELSDAVDLDPRRPPGVDPADLDDPGRRPPPDDPVRRWPVYLGRITRDLTDPDAPPTSPIHGRRPHPRGRAARCRGEPPAHGQRDRRAPRRAADR
;
A
#
# COMPACT_ATOMS: atom_id res chain seq x y z
N MET A 1 -14.44 15.09 8.43
CA MET A 1 -14.53 14.85 6.99
C MET A 1 -15.94 15.18 6.57
N GLN A 2 -16.13 16.08 5.63
CA GLN A 2 -17.44 16.52 5.13
C GLN A 2 -17.61 15.95 3.72
N ARG A 3 -18.85 15.68 3.32
CA ARG A 3 -19.19 15.28 1.96
C ARG A 3 -20.34 16.16 1.46
N PRO A 4 -20.38 16.49 0.17
CA PRO A 4 -21.51 17.22 -0.38
C PRO A 4 -22.80 16.38 -0.27
N ARG A 5 -23.89 17.08 0.01
CA ARG A 5 -25.23 16.50 -0.07
C ARG A 5 -25.88 16.99 -1.35
N PHE A 6 -26.08 16.09 -2.29
CA PHE A 6 -26.76 16.40 -3.54
C PHE A 6 -28.27 16.54 -3.29
N GLN A 7 -28.85 17.51 -3.94
CA GLN A 7 -30.31 17.79 -3.88
C GLN A 7 -30.78 18.22 -5.28
N ASP A 8 -31.99 17.84 -5.63
CA ASP A 8 -32.59 18.25 -6.89
C ASP A 8 -32.69 19.78 -7.01
N GLY A 9 -32.38 20.29 -8.19
CA GLY A 9 -32.41 21.75 -8.48
C GLY A 9 -31.19 22.53 -7.99
N ARG A 10 -30.22 21.89 -7.30
CA ARG A 10 -28.97 22.55 -6.92
C ARG A 10 -27.98 22.56 -8.08
N VAL A 11 -27.40 23.73 -8.37
CA VAL A 11 -26.26 23.84 -9.28
C VAL A 11 -25.01 23.34 -8.57
N LEU A 12 -24.35 22.38 -9.20
CA LEU A 12 -23.06 21.83 -8.69
C LEU A 12 -21.91 22.71 -9.20
N ARG A 13 -20.96 22.97 -8.33
CA ARG A 13 -19.71 23.66 -8.63
C ARG A 13 -18.56 22.65 -8.74
N THR A 14 -17.48 23.03 -9.39
CA THR A 14 -16.26 22.20 -9.46
C THR A 14 -15.79 21.77 -8.07
N SER A 15 -15.89 22.66 -7.06
CA SER A 15 -15.56 22.33 -5.68
C SER A 15 -16.37 21.17 -5.11
N ASP A 16 -17.66 21.05 -5.46
CA ASP A 16 -18.50 19.96 -4.96
C ASP A 16 -17.99 18.58 -5.47
N PHE A 17 -17.48 18.53 -6.71
CA PHE A 17 -16.87 17.32 -7.27
C PHE A 17 -15.50 17.01 -6.65
N VAL A 18 -14.67 18.04 -6.45
CA VAL A 18 -13.36 17.88 -5.79
C VAL A 18 -13.53 17.36 -4.36
N ASP A 19 -14.49 17.91 -3.61
CA ASP A 19 -14.79 17.48 -2.25
C ASP A 19 -15.29 16.02 -2.20
N GLU A 20 -16.12 15.63 -3.18
CA GLU A 20 -16.62 14.25 -3.28
C GLU A 20 -15.48 13.27 -3.60
N GLN A 21 -14.61 13.60 -4.56
CA GLN A 21 -13.43 12.79 -4.86
C GLN A 21 -12.51 12.66 -3.66
N ALA A 22 -12.21 13.77 -2.98
CA ALA A 22 -11.37 13.79 -1.79
C ALA A 22 -11.97 12.94 -0.66
N TYR A 23 -13.31 12.97 -0.51
CA TYR A 23 -14.00 12.13 0.47
C TYR A 23 -13.79 10.64 0.19
N HIS A 24 -14.00 10.20 -1.06
CA HIS A 24 -13.83 8.79 -1.44
C HIS A 24 -12.37 8.34 -1.34
N LEU A 25 -11.43 9.12 -1.86
CA LEU A 25 -9.99 8.82 -1.76
C LEU A 25 -9.55 8.69 -0.31
N THR A 26 -9.99 9.60 0.56
CA THR A 26 -9.64 9.56 1.98
C THR A 26 -10.26 8.35 2.67
N GLY A 27 -11.50 7.99 2.33
CA GLY A 27 -12.17 6.79 2.83
C GLY A 27 -11.43 5.52 2.43
N HIS A 28 -11.03 5.41 1.16
CA HIS A 28 -10.27 4.29 0.62
C HIS A 28 -8.90 4.16 1.29
N ARG A 29 -8.13 5.24 1.37
CA ARG A 29 -6.83 5.25 2.03
C ARG A 29 -6.91 4.90 3.52
N ARG A 30 -7.94 5.37 4.20
CA ARG A 30 -8.19 4.98 5.59
C ARG A 30 -8.45 3.49 5.71
N HIS A 31 -9.26 2.92 4.83
CA HIS A 31 -9.49 1.48 4.78
C HIS A 31 -8.17 0.72 4.59
N ASN A 32 -7.38 1.12 3.59
CA ASN A 32 -6.09 0.49 3.30
C ASN A 32 -5.14 0.52 4.51
N THR A 33 -5.10 1.62 5.23
CA THR A 33 -4.18 1.78 6.36
C THR A 33 -4.65 1.13 7.65
N THR A 34 -5.97 0.94 7.84
CA THR A 34 -6.53 0.31 9.06
C THR A 34 -6.81 -1.16 8.87
N GLY A 35 -7.29 -1.56 7.69
CA GLY A 35 -7.63 -2.95 7.35
C GLY A 35 -6.46 -3.73 6.76
N HIS A 36 -5.55 -3.04 6.08
CA HIS A 36 -4.39 -3.64 5.45
C HIS A 36 -3.12 -2.94 5.94
N ARG A 37 -1.99 -3.63 5.86
CA ARG A 37 -0.69 -3.02 6.10
C ARG A 37 -0.07 -2.64 4.77
N TRP A 38 0.78 -1.61 4.78
CA TRP A 38 1.59 -1.28 3.62
C TRP A 38 2.51 -2.44 3.23
N GLY A 39 2.80 -2.56 1.94
CA GLY A 39 3.61 -3.61 1.36
C GLY A 39 2.99 -4.17 0.07
N VAL A 40 3.61 -5.19 -0.49
CA VAL A 40 3.12 -5.88 -1.69
C VAL A 40 1.82 -6.62 -1.37
N ALA A 41 0.77 -6.33 -2.11
CA ALA A 41 -0.53 -7.00 -2.00
C ALA A 41 -0.64 -8.18 -2.98
N ALA A 42 -0.19 -8.00 -4.23
CA ALA A 42 -0.22 -9.01 -5.26
C ALA A 42 0.83 -8.75 -6.35
N GLY A 43 1.37 -9.77 -6.99
CA GLY A 43 2.37 -9.66 -8.06
C GLY A 43 3.65 -8.97 -7.61
N LEU A 44 4.18 -8.06 -8.43
CA LEU A 44 5.39 -7.26 -8.19
C LEU A 44 6.64 -8.11 -7.91
N ARG A 45 6.71 -9.29 -8.49
CA ARG A 45 7.89 -10.14 -8.34
C ARG A 45 8.99 -9.65 -9.27
N VAL A 46 10.22 -9.66 -8.76
CA VAL A 46 11.41 -9.46 -9.59
C VAL A 46 11.81 -10.83 -10.15
N VAL A 47 11.78 -10.95 -11.45
CA VAL A 47 12.05 -12.21 -12.15
C VAL A 47 13.04 -12.00 -13.29
N LEU A 48 13.73 -13.08 -13.67
CA LEU A 48 14.60 -13.10 -14.85
C LEU A 48 13.79 -13.62 -16.03
N VAL A 49 13.65 -12.83 -17.09
CA VAL A 49 12.94 -13.19 -18.31
C VAL A 49 13.88 -13.00 -19.49
N ASN A 50 14.23 -14.08 -20.18
CA ASN A 50 15.16 -14.08 -21.33
C ASN A 50 16.52 -13.40 -21.08
N GLY A 51 16.99 -13.42 -19.84
CA GLY A 51 18.25 -12.76 -19.43
C GLY A 51 18.08 -11.36 -18.87
N ASP A 52 16.90 -10.76 -18.98
CA ASP A 52 16.59 -9.44 -18.45
C ASP A 52 15.84 -9.55 -17.10
N LEU A 53 16.22 -8.69 -16.16
CA LEU A 53 15.47 -8.55 -14.90
C LEU A 53 14.24 -7.68 -15.10
N VAL A 54 13.12 -8.17 -14.65
CA VAL A 54 11.82 -7.53 -14.83
C VAL A 54 11.03 -7.56 -13.52
N VAL A 55 10.34 -6.47 -13.21
CA VAL A 55 9.28 -6.46 -12.20
C VAL A 55 7.97 -6.82 -12.88
N GLU A 56 7.33 -7.90 -12.43
CA GLU A 56 6.01 -8.30 -12.94
C GLU A 56 4.93 -7.28 -12.56
N PRO A 57 3.82 -7.23 -13.34
CA PRO A 57 2.65 -6.44 -12.95
C PRO A 57 2.14 -6.81 -11.58
N GLY A 58 1.57 -5.83 -10.86
CA GLY A 58 1.04 -6.09 -9.54
C GLY A 58 0.56 -4.86 -8.79
N LEU A 59 0.29 -5.07 -7.52
CA LEU A 59 -0.30 -4.08 -6.62
C LEU A 59 0.47 -4.06 -5.30
N ALA A 60 0.79 -2.87 -4.84
CA ALA A 60 1.23 -2.61 -3.48
C ALA A 60 0.35 -1.54 -2.83
N ILE A 61 0.37 -1.49 -1.52
CA ILE A 61 -0.22 -0.41 -0.72
C ILE A 61 0.92 0.29 -0.02
N ASP A 62 1.02 1.61 -0.19
CA ASP A 62 2.04 2.40 0.49
C ASP A 62 1.65 2.76 1.93
N GLY A 63 2.56 3.35 2.70
CA GLY A 63 2.31 3.73 4.08
C GLY A 63 1.25 4.83 4.26
N TYR A 64 0.96 5.57 3.21
CA TYR A 64 -0.13 6.56 3.18
C TYR A 64 -1.48 5.95 2.75
N GLY A 65 -1.52 4.65 2.46
CA GLY A 65 -2.72 3.94 2.03
C GLY A 65 -3.08 4.15 0.56
N ARG A 66 -2.12 4.63 -0.26
CA ARG A 66 -2.31 4.75 -1.70
C ARG A 66 -2.08 3.40 -2.36
N ASP A 67 -2.85 3.13 -3.41
CA ASP A 67 -2.61 1.99 -4.26
C ASP A 67 -1.46 2.31 -5.22
N VAL A 68 -0.48 1.42 -5.26
CA VAL A 68 0.68 1.49 -6.17
C VAL A 68 0.49 0.38 -7.19
N VAL A 69 -0.02 0.73 -8.36
CA VAL A 69 -0.40 -0.23 -9.40
C VAL A 69 0.61 -0.20 -10.53
N LEU A 70 1.28 -1.32 -10.76
CA LEU A 70 2.13 -1.55 -11.92
C LEU A 70 1.34 -2.38 -12.93
N ASP A 71 0.81 -1.73 -13.97
CA ASP A 71 -0.09 -2.36 -14.93
C ASP A 71 0.62 -3.29 -15.92
N SER A 72 1.89 -3.03 -16.17
CA SER A 72 2.71 -3.78 -17.13
C SER A 72 4.07 -4.11 -16.55
N ALA A 73 4.71 -5.12 -17.12
CA ALA A 73 6.05 -5.52 -16.72
C ALA A 73 7.06 -4.38 -16.95
N HIS A 74 7.94 -4.16 -15.99
CA HIS A 74 8.94 -3.10 -16.00
C HIS A 74 10.35 -3.69 -15.99
N GLY A 75 11.13 -3.45 -17.05
CA GLY A 75 12.53 -3.87 -17.14
C GLY A 75 13.43 -3.07 -16.21
N LEU A 76 14.37 -3.73 -15.55
CA LEU A 76 15.33 -3.09 -14.66
C LEU A 76 16.65 -2.83 -15.37
N ASP A 77 17.09 -1.57 -15.40
CA ASP A 77 18.38 -1.18 -15.96
C ASP A 77 19.45 -1.11 -14.86
N LEU A 78 20.35 -2.08 -14.85
CA LEU A 78 21.43 -2.16 -13.88
C LEU A 78 22.75 -1.57 -14.36
N ARG A 79 22.85 -1.08 -15.62
CA ARG A 79 24.11 -0.62 -16.21
C ARG A 79 24.82 0.43 -15.36
N GLY A 80 24.08 1.36 -14.77
CA GLY A 80 24.65 2.37 -13.89
C GLY A 80 25.29 1.81 -12.61
N PHE A 81 24.80 0.67 -12.14
CA PHE A 81 25.36 -0.05 -10.99
C PHE A 81 26.56 -0.91 -11.41
N ASP A 82 26.53 -1.48 -12.62
CA ASP A 82 27.65 -2.24 -13.18
C ASP A 82 28.91 -1.40 -13.29
N VAL A 83 28.79 -0.19 -13.84
CA VAL A 83 29.93 0.75 -14.00
C VAL A 83 30.52 1.13 -12.64
N ARG A 84 29.75 1.17 -11.57
CA ARG A 84 30.20 1.51 -10.22
C ARG A 84 30.69 0.29 -9.41
N GLY A 85 30.58 -0.91 -9.97
CA GLY A 85 30.95 -2.14 -9.27
C GLY A 85 30.09 -2.45 -8.06
N VAL A 86 28.77 -2.14 -8.13
CA VAL A 86 27.84 -2.40 -7.03
C VAL A 86 27.33 -3.83 -7.12
N GLU A 87 27.65 -4.67 -6.14
CA GLU A 87 27.25 -6.08 -6.12
C GLU A 87 25.77 -6.28 -5.82
N SER A 88 25.20 -5.43 -4.99
CA SER A 88 23.83 -5.60 -4.52
C SER A 88 23.00 -4.33 -4.73
N VAL A 89 21.80 -4.49 -5.28
CA VAL A 89 20.88 -3.41 -5.60
C VAL A 89 19.53 -3.72 -4.98
N ASP A 90 18.98 -2.77 -4.24
CA ASP A 90 17.62 -2.84 -3.69
C ASP A 90 16.61 -2.30 -4.70
N VAL A 91 15.50 -3.02 -4.85
CA VAL A 91 14.40 -2.70 -5.76
C VAL A 91 13.21 -2.21 -4.94
N TRP A 92 12.68 -1.07 -5.34
CA TRP A 92 11.56 -0.41 -4.69
C TRP A 92 10.48 -0.07 -5.71
N VAL A 93 9.23 0.00 -5.28
CA VAL A 93 8.13 0.56 -6.06
C VAL A 93 7.46 1.66 -5.26
N GLY A 94 7.20 2.79 -5.89
CA GLY A 94 6.55 3.94 -5.26
C GLY A 94 5.36 4.44 -6.05
N TYR A 95 4.46 5.12 -5.36
CA TYR A 95 3.35 5.84 -5.97
C TYR A 95 3.87 7.11 -6.67
N ASP A 96 3.37 7.36 -7.84
CA ASP A 96 3.58 8.59 -8.59
C ASP A 96 2.24 9.10 -9.14
N ARG A 97 2.14 10.40 -9.37
CA ARG A 97 1.00 11.02 -10.02
C ARG A 97 1.51 11.91 -11.12
N ARG A 98 1.02 11.68 -12.32
CA ARG A 98 1.43 12.43 -13.51
C ARG A 98 0.26 13.23 -14.04
N SER A 99 0.53 14.49 -14.42
CA SER A 99 -0.39 15.23 -15.26
C SER A 99 -0.31 14.70 -16.69
N VAL A 100 -1.45 14.33 -17.24
CA VAL A 100 -1.58 13.82 -18.60
C VAL A 100 -2.49 14.77 -19.37
N PRO A 101 -2.07 15.31 -20.53
CA PRO A 101 -2.94 16.13 -21.36
C PRO A 101 -4.19 15.34 -21.75
N ALA A 102 -5.37 15.90 -21.49
CA ALA A 102 -6.60 15.32 -22.00
C ALA A 102 -6.72 15.51 -23.51
N PRO A 103 -7.30 14.57 -24.24
CA PRO A 103 -7.66 14.77 -25.65
C PRO A 103 -8.72 15.88 -25.72
N GLY A 104 -8.36 17.04 -26.33
CA GLY A 104 -9.26 18.18 -26.50
C GLY A 104 -8.84 19.42 -25.72
N ASP A 105 -9.73 20.36 -25.54
CA ASP A 105 -9.44 21.70 -25.04
C ASP A 105 -9.10 21.74 -23.54
N GLY A 106 -7.82 21.55 -23.22
CA GLY A 106 -7.19 22.19 -22.07
C GLY A 106 -7.54 21.68 -20.66
N VAL A 107 -8.05 20.45 -20.49
CA VAL A 107 -8.23 19.86 -19.17
C VAL A 107 -7.08 18.90 -18.88
N ASP A 108 -6.29 19.18 -17.84
CA ASP A 108 -5.30 18.24 -17.36
C ASP A 108 -5.97 17.09 -16.62
N LEU A 109 -5.58 15.87 -16.96
CA LEU A 109 -5.94 14.66 -16.21
C LEU A 109 -4.79 14.27 -15.31
N PHE A 110 -5.11 13.75 -14.13
CA PHE A 110 -4.12 13.08 -13.31
C PHE A 110 -4.21 11.57 -13.54
N ALA A 111 -3.06 10.96 -13.86
CA ALA A 111 -2.91 9.52 -13.90
C ALA A 111 -2.09 9.08 -12.68
N ASP A 112 -2.67 8.19 -11.89
CA ASP A 112 -1.92 7.50 -10.85
C ASP A 112 -1.02 6.46 -11.52
N ALA A 113 0.25 6.40 -11.11
CA ALA A 113 1.27 5.56 -11.72
C ALA A 113 2.13 4.89 -10.64
N ALA A 114 2.83 3.82 -11.02
CA ALA A 114 3.92 3.27 -10.24
C ALA A 114 5.26 3.71 -10.82
N VAL A 115 6.22 3.97 -9.95
CA VAL A 115 7.63 4.16 -10.31
C VAL A 115 8.44 3.08 -9.65
N VAL A 116 9.24 2.37 -10.45
CA VAL A 116 10.22 1.40 -9.96
C VAL A 116 11.55 2.13 -9.81
N GLU A 117 12.13 2.05 -8.61
CA GLU A 117 13.37 2.71 -8.26
C GLU A 117 14.40 1.67 -7.81
N LEU A 118 15.65 1.91 -8.17
CA LEU A 118 16.79 1.10 -7.79
C LEU A 118 17.71 1.94 -6.90
N SER A 119 18.21 1.34 -5.84
CA SER A 119 19.20 1.98 -4.97
C SER A 119 20.33 1.02 -4.64
N ASP A 120 21.50 1.56 -4.31
CA ASP A 120 22.58 0.76 -3.74
C ASP A 120 22.05 0.04 -2.49
N ALA A 121 22.34 -1.25 -2.38
CA ALA A 121 21.95 -1.99 -1.20
C ALA A 121 22.76 -1.49 0.00
N VAL A 122 22.07 -0.88 0.92
CA VAL A 122 22.57 -0.54 2.24
C VAL A 122 21.87 -1.43 3.26
N ASP A 123 22.38 -1.54 4.47
CA ASP A 123 21.69 -2.22 5.56
C ASP A 123 20.42 -1.43 5.95
N LEU A 124 19.46 -1.43 5.03
CA LEU A 124 18.16 -0.78 5.22
C LEU A 124 17.22 -1.78 5.90
N ASP A 125 16.60 -1.32 6.96
CA ASP A 125 15.41 -1.99 7.47
C ASP A 125 14.27 -1.76 6.46
N PRO A 126 13.74 -2.82 5.79
CA PRO A 126 12.62 -2.68 4.87
C PRO A 126 11.38 -2.02 5.48
N ARG A 127 11.35 -1.91 6.81
CA ARG A 127 10.30 -1.21 7.56
C ARG A 127 10.52 0.30 7.61
N ARG A 128 11.67 0.76 7.17
CA ARG A 128 12.04 2.18 7.10
C ARG A 128 12.42 2.54 5.67
N PRO A 129 11.45 2.73 4.81
CA PRO A 129 11.71 3.06 3.41
C PRO A 129 12.53 4.36 3.30
N PRO A 130 13.42 4.46 2.32
CA PRO A 130 14.23 5.66 2.13
C PRO A 130 13.34 6.87 1.82
N GLY A 131 13.70 8.03 2.38
CA GLY A 131 13.00 9.29 2.13
C GLY A 131 11.68 9.46 2.87
N VAL A 132 11.28 8.50 3.71
CA VAL A 132 10.11 8.64 4.58
C VAL A 132 10.51 9.36 5.87
N ASP A 133 9.74 10.39 6.23
CA ASP A 133 9.94 11.08 7.51
C ASP A 133 9.74 10.09 8.67
N PRO A 134 10.71 9.93 9.57
CA PRO A 134 10.55 9.06 10.74
C PRO A 134 9.29 9.36 11.55
N ALA A 135 8.86 10.61 11.62
CA ALA A 135 7.63 10.99 12.30
C ALA A 135 6.36 10.42 11.62
N ASP A 136 6.39 10.18 10.31
CA ASP A 136 5.29 9.54 9.59
C ASP A 136 5.24 8.02 9.86
N LEU A 137 6.38 7.42 10.21
CA LEU A 137 6.45 6.00 10.60
C LEU A 137 5.81 5.76 11.97
N ASP A 138 6.01 6.69 12.90
CA ASP A 138 5.58 6.57 14.29
C ASP A 138 4.14 7.05 14.52
N ASP A 139 3.66 7.98 13.69
CA ASP A 139 2.29 8.52 13.75
C ASP A 139 1.49 8.23 12.48
N PRO A 140 0.74 7.12 12.45
CA PRO A 140 -0.13 6.79 11.32
C PRO A 140 -1.22 7.84 11.03
N GLY A 141 -1.47 8.75 11.97
CA GLY A 141 -2.41 9.85 11.82
C GLY A 141 -1.83 11.07 11.11
N ARG A 142 -0.49 11.22 11.12
CA ARG A 142 0.23 12.33 10.51
C ARG A 142 0.45 12.08 9.01
N ARG A 143 -0.63 11.98 8.28
CA ARG A 143 -0.55 11.69 6.85
C ARG A 143 -0.56 12.97 6.05
N PRO A 144 0.23 13.04 4.96
CA PRO A 144 0.12 14.15 4.04
C PRO A 144 -1.31 14.21 3.48
N PRO A 145 -1.74 15.42 3.10
CA PRO A 145 -2.99 15.58 2.36
C PRO A 145 -3.04 14.61 1.17
N PRO A 146 -4.24 14.15 0.77
CA PRO A 146 -4.39 13.24 -0.36
C PRO A 146 -3.69 13.69 -1.65
N ASP A 147 -3.48 14.99 -1.78
CA ASP A 147 -2.99 15.64 -2.99
C ASP A 147 -1.52 16.04 -2.94
N ASP A 148 -0.76 15.60 -1.91
CA ASP A 148 0.67 15.83 -1.86
C ASP A 148 1.41 14.74 -2.67
N PRO A 149 1.76 15.00 -3.95
CA PRO A 149 2.46 14.02 -4.79
C PRO A 149 3.95 13.89 -4.40
N VAL A 150 4.46 14.83 -3.60
CA VAL A 150 5.89 14.95 -3.29
C VAL A 150 6.33 13.92 -2.27
N ARG A 151 5.46 13.55 -1.34
CA ARG A 151 5.80 12.57 -0.31
C ARG A 151 5.65 11.16 -0.84
N ARG A 152 6.78 10.51 -1.04
CA ARG A 152 6.85 9.11 -1.45
C ARG A 152 6.97 8.21 -0.25
N TRP A 153 6.39 7.02 -0.37
CA TRP A 153 6.58 5.91 0.55
C TRP A 153 6.89 4.68 -0.29
N PRO A 154 8.16 4.45 -0.66
CA PRO A 154 8.51 3.32 -1.49
C PRO A 154 8.30 2.00 -0.73
N VAL A 155 7.81 1.01 -1.47
CA VAL A 155 7.60 -0.36 -0.99
C VAL A 155 8.73 -1.24 -1.49
N TYR A 156 9.37 -1.95 -0.59
CA TYR A 156 10.48 -2.84 -0.89
C TYR A 156 10.02 -4.09 -1.64
N LEU A 157 10.63 -4.39 -2.77
CA LEU A 157 10.36 -5.57 -3.58
C LEU A 157 11.38 -6.69 -3.35
N GLY A 158 12.63 -6.32 -3.09
CA GLY A 158 13.71 -7.27 -2.83
C GLY A 158 15.07 -6.73 -3.21
N ARG A 159 16.10 -7.57 -3.03
CA ARG A 159 17.51 -7.28 -3.34
C ARG A 159 17.99 -8.17 -4.47
N ILE A 160 18.58 -7.58 -5.48
CA ILE A 160 19.29 -8.26 -6.55
C ILE A 160 20.75 -8.32 -6.15
N THR A 161 21.34 -9.52 -6.17
CA THR A 161 22.78 -9.70 -5.95
C THR A 161 23.40 -10.27 -7.21
N ARG A 162 24.56 -9.76 -7.57
CA ARG A 162 25.34 -10.16 -8.75
C ARG A 162 26.73 -10.60 -8.35
N ASP A 163 27.25 -11.57 -9.07
CA ASP A 163 28.65 -11.95 -8.98
C ASP A 163 29.44 -11.06 -9.96
N LEU A 164 30.21 -10.11 -9.43
CA LEU A 164 31.07 -9.23 -10.27
C LEU A 164 32.31 -9.93 -10.77
N THR A 165 32.63 -11.13 -10.25
CA THR A 165 33.77 -11.93 -10.71
C THR A 165 33.42 -12.79 -11.90
N ASP A 166 32.13 -13.08 -12.10
CA ASP A 166 31.59 -13.80 -13.25
C ASP A 166 30.46 -12.97 -13.89
N PRO A 167 30.79 -12.11 -14.88
CA PRO A 167 29.80 -11.27 -15.55
C PRO A 167 28.69 -12.04 -16.29
N ASP A 168 28.95 -13.30 -16.61
CA ASP A 168 28.00 -14.19 -17.28
C ASP A 168 27.07 -14.92 -16.31
N ALA A 169 27.38 -14.87 -15.00
CA ALA A 169 26.52 -15.44 -13.98
C ALA A 169 25.18 -14.68 -13.91
N PRO A 170 24.05 -15.39 -13.99
CA PRO A 170 22.76 -14.72 -13.89
C PRO A 170 22.60 -14.07 -12.51
N PRO A 171 22.09 -12.85 -12.45
CA PRO A 171 21.82 -12.19 -11.18
C PRO A 171 20.84 -13.03 -10.35
N THR A 172 21.11 -13.13 -9.06
CA THR A 172 20.24 -13.85 -8.14
C THR A 172 18.97 -13.05 -7.96
N SER A 173 17.85 -13.60 -8.38
CA SER A 173 16.52 -12.98 -8.16
C SER A 173 16.24 -12.88 -6.66
N PRO A 174 15.71 -11.76 -6.19
CA PRO A 174 15.43 -11.60 -4.78
C PRO A 174 14.44 -12.66 -4.31
N ILE A 175 14.74 -13.28 -3.20
CA ILE A 175 13.75 -14.03 -2.46
C ILE A 175 12.66 -13.02 -2.10
N HIS A 176 11.46 -13.20 -2.63
CA HIS A 176 10.32 -12.33 -2.40
C HIS A 176 10.28 -11.83 -0.96
N GLY A 177 10.35 -10.54 -0.79
CA GLY A 177 10.08 -9.92 0.49
C GLY A 177 8.69 -10.36 0.93
N ARG A 178 8.63 -11.47 1.66
CA ARG A 178 7.40 -11.82 2.38
C ARG A 178 7.01 -10.58 3.15
N ARG A 179 5.75 -10.17 3.03
CA ARG A 179 5.15 -9.15 3.88
C ARG A 179 5.83 -9.23 5.24
N PRO A 180 6.35 -8.15 5.80
CA PRO A 180 6.78 -8.18 7.18
C PRO A 180 5.57 -8.60 8.00
N HIS A 181 5.47 -9.88 8.30
CA HIS A 181 4.46 -10.41 9.19
C HIS A 181 4.82 -9.85 10.57
N PRO A 182 4.13 -8.86 11.09
CA PRO A 182 4.33 -8.53 12.48
C PRO A 182 3.72 -9.68 13.25
N ARG A 183 4.52 -10.32 14.02
CA ARG A 183 4.06 -11.05 15.19
C ARG A 183 3.44 -10.04 16.17
N GLY A 184 2.32 -9.46 15.79
CA GLY A 184 1.45 -8.69 16.66
C GLY A 184 0.45 -9.68 17.21
N ARG A 185 0.49 -9.84 18.52
CA ARG A 185 -0.48 -10.57 19.33
C ARG A 185 -1.86 -10.41 18.72
N ALA A 186 -2.44 -11.51 18.23
CA ALA A 186 -3.87 -11.61 18.14
C ALA A 186 -4.38 -11.28 19.54
N ALA A 187 -4.94 -10.10 19.71
CA ALA A 187 -5.80 -9.85 20.85
C ALA A 187 -6.91 -10.88 20.71
N ARG A 188 -6.79 -11.95 21.50
CA ARG A 188 -7.89 -12.89 21.68
C ARG A 188 -9.01 -12.05 22.29
N CYS A 189 -9.97 -11.68 21.48
CA CYS A 189 -11.29 -11.35 21.97
C CYS A 189 -11.80 -12.62 22.63
N ARG A 190 -11.46 -12.83 23.88
CA ARG A 190 -12.17 -13.74 24.76
C ARG A 190 -13.50 -13.05 25.07
N GLY A 191 -14.44 -13.17 24.16
CA GLY A 191 -15.84 -13.04 24.52
C GLY A 191 -16.17 -14.26 25.38
N GLU A 192 -16.10 -14.12 26.69
CA GLU A 192 -16.81 -15.02 27.56
C GLU A 192 -18.28 -14.90 27.21
N PRO A 193 -18.96 -16.01 26.87
CA PRO A 193 -20.42 -15.97 26.75
C PRO A 193 -21.00 -15.66 28.11
N PRO A 194 -22.02 -14.80 28.21
CA PRO A 194 -22.67 -14.52 29.47
C PRO A 194 -23.23 -15.84 30.03
N ALA A 195 -22.92 -16.13 31.30
CA ALA A 195 -23.44 -17.24 32.03
C ALA A 195 -24.96 -17.20 31.96
N HIS A 196 -25.57 -18.20 31.34
CA HIS A 196 -27.00 -18.42 31.36
C HIS A 196 -27.40 -18.72 32.80
N GLY A 197 -27.97 -17.71 33.46
CA GLY A 197 -28.63 -17.89 34.72
C GLY A 197 -29.76 -18.92 34.59
N GLN A 198 -29.65 -20.00 35.35
CA GLN A 198 -30.70 -20.97 35.55
C GLN A 198 -31.96 -20.24 36.06
N ARG A 199 -32.96 -20.15 35.23
CA ARG A 199 -34.29 -19.75 35.64
C ARG A 199 -34.94 -20.93 36.35
N ASP A 200 -35.03 -20.79 37.64
CA ASP A 200 -35.79 -21.66 38.55
C ASP A 200 -37.26 -21.72 38.08
N ARG A 201 -37.67 -22.88 37.61
CA ARG A 201 -39.07 -23.19 37.31
C ARG A 201 -39.79 -23.50 38.60
N ARG A 202 -40.33 -22.50 39.28
CA ARG A 202 -41.36 -22.69 40.29
C ARG A 202 -42.73 -22.77 39.62
N ALA A 203 -43.31 -23.97 39.72
CA ALA A 203 -44.68 -24.23 39.30
C ALA A 203 -45.70 -23.43 40.16
N PRO A 204 -46.79 -22.94 39.60
CA PRO A 204 -47.86 -22.33 40.39
C PRO A 204 -48.70 -23.41 41.08
N ARG A 205 -48.79 -23.31 42.40
CA ARG A 205 -49.74 -24.03 43.17
C ARG A 205 -51.16 -23.52 42.89
N ARG A 206 -52.04 -24.46 42.55
CA ARG A 206 -53.51 -24.27 42.56
C ARG A 206 -53.95 -23.93 43.98
N ALA A 207 -54.70 -22.89 44.14
CA ALA A 207 -55.58 -22.67 45.26
C ALA A 207 -57.01 -22.73 44.74
N ALA A 208 -57.75 -23.68 45.30
CA ALA A 208 -59.18 -23.83 45.14
C ALA A 208 -59.89 -23.03 46.28
N ASP A 209 -61.13 -22.74 46.00
CA ASP A 209 -62.23 -22.40 46.90
C ASP A 209 -62.27 -21.02 47.60
N ARG A 210 -63.12 -20.20 47.14
CA ARG A 210 -64.50 -19.85 47.58
C ARG A 210 -65.01 -18.62 46.89
#